data_0a55b75846db32b7ac24270695778b47
#
_entry.id   0a55b75846db32b7ac24270695778b47
#
_cell.length_a   1.000
_cell.length_b   1.000
_cell.length_c   1.000
_cell.angle_alpha   90.00
_cell.angle_beta   90.00
_cell.angle_gamma   90.00
#
_symmetry.space_group_name_H-M   'P 1'
#
loop_
_entity.id
_entity.type
_entity.pdbx_description
1 polymer ?
#
loop_
_entity_poly.entity_id
_entity_poly.type
_entity_poly.pdbx_seq_one_letter_code
_entity_poly.pdbx_strand_id
1 'polypeptide(L)'
;MHSSKEIDCPYCGSKASAQADDTFTNVFVECPTCGRFKYQAFPSIIGIDMRDKIASYLYYTGTVEKHDDIRFFNFIGSKENYDETVAKYSWCHYASLEEINAFYPYSFSERITRILLGIAKKSEFLGDIVELTHDEFLSAMFISRYDRQGQTMEKKKIDNQFKKISDYLIENNYLDIGGNGEKIYVQLLPDGWKRVDDLQSDDKNNKNVFVSMAFNETTNNTREAIRNGIINAGYSPKFIDEIIHNKQIVPEMFRLIRESRFLILDITEPNYGAYYEAGYALGLGKEVIICCKEEMFTKQYETEEEQKYQKYLKPHFDIAQKQILVWIDYEDLIHKLTEWIKAIIK
;
A
#
# COMPACT_ATOMS: atom_id res chain seq x y z
N MET A 1 -24.61 -20.47 8.82
CA MET A 1 -24.12 -19.06 8.92
C MET A 1 -23.95 -18.77 10.41
N HIS A 2 -22.72 -18.60 10.86
CA HIS A 2 -22.47 -18.20 12.25
C HIS A 2 -22.96 -16.76 12.46
N SER A 3 -23.62 -16.51 13.59
CA SER A 3 -24.09 -15.15 13.92
C SER A 3 -22.87 -14.25 14.15
N SER A 4 -22.91 -13.05 13.57
CA SER A 4 -21.95 -12.01 13.89
C SER A 4 -21.97 -11.69 15.38
N LYS A 5 -20.79 -11.54 15.98
CA LYS A 5 -20.62 -11.18 17.40
C LYS A 5 -19.94 -9.82 17.49
N GLU A 6 -20.37 -9.02 18.47
CA GLU A 6 -19.63 -7.82 18.84
C GLU A 6 -18.35 -8.18 19.59
N ILE A 7 -17.24 -7.58 19.18
CA ILE A 7 -15.91 -7.75 19.78
C ILE A 7 -15.21 -6.40 19.90
N ASP A 8 -14.15 -6.36 20.68
CA ASP A 8 -13.16 -5.29 20.56
C ASP A 8 -12.20 -5.65 19.40
N CYS A 9 -12.00 -4.72 18.47
CA CYS A 9 -11.11 -4.93 17.33
C CYS A 9 -9.71 -5.34 17.83
N PRO A 10 -9.14 -6.44 17.32
CA PRO A 10 -7.86 -6.95 17.83
C PRO A 10 -6.68 -6.00 17.59
N TYR A 11 -6.83 -5.00 16.70
CA TYR A 11 -5.78 -4.08 16.34
C TYR A 11 -5.97 -2.68 16.93
N CYS A 12 -7.12 -2.04 16.73
CA CYS A 12 -7.35 -0.68 17.21
C CYS A 12 -8.13 -0.59 18.54
N GLY A 13 -8.79 -1.66 18.96
CA GLY A 13 -9.59 -1.68 20.19
C GLY A 13 -11.04 -1.18 20.03
N SER A 14 -11.41 -0.55 18.91
CA SER A 14 -12.78 -0.08 18.67
C SER A 14 -13.80 -1.23 18.69
N LYS A 15 -15.04 -0.94 19.06
CA LYS A 15 -16.14 -1.90 18.91
C LYS A 15 -16.32 -2.27 17.44
N ALA A 16 -16.36 -3.56 17.17
CA ALA A 16 -16.40 -4.13 15.83
C ALA A 16 -17.33 -5.34 15.79
N SER A 17 -17.79 -5.72 14.60
CA SER A 17 -18.47 -6.98 14.40
C SER A 17 -17.51 -8.04 13.86
N ALA A 18 -17.65 -9.27 14.31
CA ALA A 18 -16.79 -10.36 13.88
C ALA A 18 -17.57 -11.63 13.57
N GLN A 19 -17.12 -12.35 12.54
CA GLN A 19 -17.66 -13.64 12.14
C GLN A 19 -16.51 -14.61 11.87
N ALA A 20 -16.47 -15.73 12.58
CA ALA A 20 -15.53 -16.81 12.29
C ALA A 20 -15.98 -17.60 11.06
N ASP A 21 -15.02 -18.17 10.33
CA ASP A 21 -15.31 -19.17 9.29
C ASP A 21 -15.73 -20.51 9.92
N ASP A 22 -16.21 -21.44 9.09
CA ASP A 22 -16.74 -22.73 9.56
C ASP A 22 -15.63 -23.60 10.22
N THR A 23 -14.37 -23.32 9.94
CA THR A 23 -13.21 -24.02 10.51
C THR A 23 -12.66 -23.33 11.76
N PHE A 24 -13.17 -22.15 12.11
CA PHE A 24 -12.64 -21.26 13.15
C PHE A 24 -11.14 -20.88 12.96
N THR A 25 -10.63 -21.07 11.76
CA THR A 25 -9.24 -20.76 11.43
C THR A 25 -9.05 -19.27 11.17
N ASN A 26 -10.05 -18.64 10.58
CA ASN A 26 -10.02 -17.23 10.23
C ASN A 26 -11.22 -16.49 10.80
N VAL A 27 -11.03 -15.22 11.10
CA VAL A 27 -12.07 -14.31 11.57
C VAL A 27 -12.19 -13.14 10.61
N PHE A 28 -13.38 -12.92 10.11
CA PHE A 28 -13.75 -11.74 9.33
C PHE A 28 -14.24 -10.66 10.28
N VAL A 29 -13.71 -9.44 10.14
CA VAL A 29 -14.00 -8.30 11.01
C VAL A 29 -14.46 -7.11 10.18
N GLU A 30 -15.52 -6.47 10.63
CA GLU A 30 -15.94 -5.14 10.17
C GLU A 30 -15.76 -4.17 11.34
N CYS A 31 -14.77 -3.29 11.20
CA CYS A 31 -14.37 -2.31 12.21
C CYS A 31 -14.55 -0.89 11.66
N PRO A 32 -15.19 0.04 12.39
CA PRO A 32 -15.34 1.41 11.92
C PRO A 32 -14.01 2.12 11.66
N THR A 33 -12.97 1.80 12.44
CA THR A 33 -11.63 2.41 12.30
C THR A 33 -10.76 1.70 11.25
N CYS A 34 -10.75 0.36 11.26
CA CYS A 34 -9.86 -0.46 10.43
C CYS A 34 -10.48 -0.90 9.09
N GLY A 35 -11.77 -0.62 8.88
CA GLY A 35 -12.51 -1.13 7.73
C GLY A 35 -12.75 -2.65 7.81
N ARG A 36 -12.88 -3.28 6.65
CA ARG A 36 -13.10 -4.73 6.54
C ARG A 36 -11.78 -5.45 6.41
N PHE A 37 -11.58 -6.47 7.24
CA PHE A 37 -10.39 -7.31 7.15
C PHE A 37 -10.68 -8.74 7.65
N LYS A 38 -9.85 -9.67 7.19
CA LYS A 38 -9.84 -11.04 7.64
C LYS A 38 -8.48 -11.34 8.26
N TYR A 39 -8.46 -11.97 9.42
CA TYR A 39 -7.22 -12.38 10.05
C TYR A 39 -7.28 -13.84 10.50
N GLN A 40 -6.12 -14.46 10.58
CA GLN A 40 -5.97 -15.82 11.09
C GLN A 40 -6.14 -15.85 12.60
N ALA A 41 -6.99 -16.74 13.11
CA ALA A 41 -7.45 -16.76 14.51
C ALA A 41 -6.34 -17.07 15.53
N PHE A 42 -5.14 -17.49 15.08
CA PHE A 42 -4.01 -17.80 15.97
C PHE A 42 -3.02 -16.62 16.02
N PRO A 43 -3.07 -15.78 17.09
CA PRO A 43 -2.26 -14.56 17.20
C PRO A 43 -0.75 -14.78 17.26
N SER A 44 -0.29 -16.02 17.50
CA SER A 44 1.13 -16.35 17.58
C SER A 44 1.91 -16.14 16.27
N ILE A 45 1.22 -15.98 15.15
CA ILE A 45 1.82 -15.76 13.83
C ILE A 45 1.97 -14.26 13.55
N ILE A 46 1.11 -13.41 14.12
CA ILE A 46 1.20 -11.96 14.01
C ILE A 46 2.00 -11.47 15.21
N GLY A 47 3.21 -10.99 14.99
CA GLY A 47 4.03 -10.42 16.05
C GLY A 47 3.21 -9.46 16.92
N ILE A 48 3.24 -9.68 18.20
CA ILE A 48 2.44 -8.90 19.19
C ILE A 48 2.77 -7.40 19.10
N ASP A 49 3.98 -7.08 18.68
CA ASP A 49 4.48 -5.70 18.45
C ASP A 49 3.94 -5.06 17.15
N MET A 50 3.22 -5.81 16.33
CA MET A 50 2.69 -5.31 15.05
C MET A 50 1.28 -4.71 15.12
N ARG A 51 0.58 -4.85 16.25
CA ARG A 51 -0.84 -4.43 16.36
C ARG A 51 -1.09 -2.99 15.97
N ASP A 52 -0.29 -2.04 16.48
CA ASP A 52 -0.44 -0.62 16.16
C ASP A 52 -0.09 -0.32 14.69
N LYS A 53 0.90 -1.04 14.15
CA LYS A 53 1.29 -0.91 12.75
C LYS A 53 0.17 -1.40 11.82
N ILE A 54 -0.45 -2.52 12.17
CA ILE A 54 -1.60 -3.07 11.46
C ILE A 54 -2.80 -2.12 11.57
N ALA A 55 -3.08 -1.58 12.75
CA ALA A 55 -4.17 -0.62 12.93
C ALA A 55 -3.98 0.63 12.05
N SER A 56 -2.79 1.21 12.04
CA SER A 56 -2.47 2.36 11.20
C SER A 56 -2.51 2.01 9.71
N TYR A 57 -1.96 0.86 9.32
CA TYR A 57 -2.02 0.38 7.94
C TYR A 57 -3.47 0.24 7.45
N LEU A 58 -4.30 -0.45 8.21
CA LEU A 58 -5.71 -0.66 7.89
C LEU A 58 -6.50 0.66 7.87
N TYR A 59 -6.21 1.60 8.78
CA TYR A 59 -6.84 2.92 8.77
C TYR A 59 -6.60 3.68 7.46
N TYR A 60 -5.38 3.60 6.90
CA TYR A 60 -5.03 4.30 5.66
C TYR A 60 -5.40 3.54 4.39
N THR A 61 -5.46 2.22 4.44
CA THR A 61 -5.72 1.34 3.28
C THR A 61 -7.09 0.69 3.30
N GLY A 62 -7.74 0.65 4.47
CA GLY A 62 -9.06 0.05 4.64
C GLY A 62 -10.12 0.87 3.91
N THR A 63 -10.90 0.22 3.06
CA THR A 63 -12.07 0.83 2.43
C THR A 63 -13.24 0.77 3.39
N VAL A 64 -13.65 1.92 3.90
CA VAL A 64 -14.90 2.10 4.65
C VAL A 64 -16.07 2.38 3.70
N GLU A 65 -15.79 2.59 2.40
CA GLU A 65 -16.82 2.85 1.41
C GLU A 65 -17.75 1.66 1.25
N LYS A 66 -19.00 1.89 1.64
CA LYS A 66 -20.15 1.03 1.34
C LYS A 66 -20.46 1.07 -0.16
N HIS A 67 -19.61 0.46 -0.97
CA HIS A 67 -20.05 0.01 -2.27
C HIS A 67 -20.82 -1.27 -2.05
N ASP A 68 -22.11 -1.25 -2.29
CA ASP A 68 -23.07 -2.32 -2.00
C ASP A 68 -22.76 -3.67 -2.65
N ASP A 69 -21.78 -3.75 -3.56
CA ASP A 69 -21.43 -4.96 -4.31
C ASP A 69 -19.97 -5.42 -4.23
N ILE A 70 -19.04 -4.65 -3.66
CA ILE A 70 -17.63 -5.04 -3.62
C ILE A 70 -17.21 -5.37 -2.19
N ARG A 71 -17.09 -6.66 -1.93
CA ARG A 71 -16.62 -7.22 -0.65
C ARG A 71 -15.09 -7.18 -0.53
N PHE A 72 -14.50 -6.02 -0.87
CA PHE A 72 -13.07 -5.84 -0.71
C PHE A 72 -12.70 -5.88 0.78
N PHE A 73 -11.66 -6.62 1.12
CA PHE A 73 -11.11 -6.68 2.47
C PHE A 73 -9.61 -7.01 2.43
N ASN A 74 -8.90 -6.56 3.47
CA ASN A 74 -7.50 -6.93 3.67
C ASN A 74 -7.41 -8.27 4.39
N PHE A 75 -6.52 -9.17 3.92
CA PHE A 75 -6.20 -10.41 4.61
C PHE A 75 -4.87 -10.27 5.34
N ILE A 76 -4.86 -10.57 6.64
CA ILE A 76 -3.68 -10.53 7.50
C ILE A 76 -3.44 -11.94 8.05
N GLY A 77 -2.37 -12.58 7.60
CA GLY A 77 -2.05 -13.96 7.97
C GLY A 77 -0.92 -14.55 7.15
N SER A 78 -0.83 -15.87 7.10
CA SER A 78 0.15 -16.55 6.25
C SER A 78 -0.24 -16.53 4.78
N LYS A 79 0.75 -16.61 3.90
CA LYS A 79 0.53 -16.65 2.44
C LYS A 79 -0.28 -17.87 2.03
N GLU A 80 -0.07 -19.03 2.66
CA GLU A 80 -0.82 -20.26 2.39
C GLU A 80 -2.32 -20.07 2.65
N ASN A 81 -2.68 -19.50 3.79
CA ASN A 81 -4.08 -19.21 4.12
C ASN A 81 -4.70 -18.12 3.23
N TYR A 82 -3.89 -17.19 2.73
CA TYR A 82 -4.35 -16.23 1.73
C TYR A 82 -4.72 -16.93 0.43
N ASP A 83 -3.87 -17.81 -0.08
CA ASP A 83 -4.10 -18.52 -1.35
C ASP A 83 -5.38 -19.36 -1.29
N GLU A 84 -5.67 -20.03 -0.16
CA GLU A 84 -6.93 -20.69 0.10
C GLU A 84 -8.12 -19.71 0.16
N THR A 85 -7.92 -18.54 0.74
CA THR A 85 -8.94 -17.49 0.88
C THR A 85 -9.29 -16.89 -0.47
N VAL A 86 -8.30 -16.58 -1.32
CA VAL A 86 -8.50 -16.02 -2.67
C VAL A 86 -9.21 -16.99 -3.58
N ALA A 87 -8.94 -18.29 -3.47
CA ALA A 87 -9.68 -19.30 -4.21
C ALA A 87 -11.19 -19.26 -3.91
N LYS A 88 -11.58 -18.82 -2.72
CA LYS A 88 -12.97 -18.71 -2.28
C LYS A 88 -13.56 -17.30 -2.46
N TYR A 89 -12.74 -16.25 -2.38
CA TYR A 89 -13.16 -14.84 -2.41
C TYR A 89 -12.25 -14.04 -3.34
N SER A 90 -12.75 -13.65 -4.50
CA SER A 90 -11.98 -13.01 -5.58
C SER A 90 -11.49 -11.58 -5.29
N TRP A 91 -11.87 -10.96 -4.15
CA TRP A 91 -11.60 -9.55 -3.84
C TRP A 91 -10.91 -9.39 -2.49
N CYS A 92 -9.72 -9.96 -2.37
CA CYS A 92 -8.97 -9.92 -1.13
C CYS A 92 -7.54 -9.43 -1.40
N HIS A 93 -7.11 -8.40 -0.68
CA HIS A 93 -5.72 -7.95 -0.70
C HIS A 93 -4.92 -8.63 0.42
N TYR A 94 -3.79 -9.23 0.07
CA TYR A 94 -2.87 -9.79 1.05
C TYR A 94 -1.98 -8.69 1.62
N ALA A 95 -2.23 -8.31 2.87
CA ALA A 95 -1.38 -7.39 3.62
C ALA A 95 -0.29 -8.20 4.35
N SER A 96 0.89 -8.32 3.76
CA SER A 96 2.01 -9.01 4.40
C SER A 96 2.56 -8.20 5.58
N LEU A 97 3.20 -8.89 6.53
CA LEU A 97 3.83 -8.20 7.68
C LEU A 97 4.99 -7.30 7.23
N GLU A 98 5.68 -7.67 6.15
CA GLU A 98 6.72 -6.85 5.53
C GLU A 98 6.15 -5.57 4.94
N GLU A 99 5.04 -5.66 4.22
CA GLU A 99 4.32 -4.51 3.66
C GLU A 99 3.83 -3.57 4.77
N ILE A 100 3.17 -4.12 5.79
CA ILE A 100 2.68 -3.35 6.95
C ILE A 100 3.83 -2.65 7.67
N ASN A 101 4.94 -3.38 7.88
CA ASN A 101 6.12 -2.82 8.54
C ASN A 101 6.78 -1.73 7.70
N ALA A 102 6.86 -1.91 6.39
CA ALA A 102 7.38 -0.91 5.46
C ALA A 102 6.46 0.33 5.35
N PHE A 103 5.16 0.16 5.51
CA PHE A 103 4.20 1.26 5.57
C PHE A 103 4.36 2.12 6.83
N TYR A 104 4.78 1.56 7.96
CA TYR A 104 4.88 2.31 9.22
C TYR A 104 6.07 3.29 9.20
N PRO A 105 5.88 4.57 9.58
CA PRO A 105 6.93 5.57 9.48
C PRO A 105 8.11 5.28 10.42
N TYR A 106 9.34 5.30 9.88
CA TYR A 106 10.55 5.04 10.64
C TYR A 106 11.12 6.28 11.34
N SER A 107 10.78 7.47 10.84
CA SER A 107 11.26 8.74 11.38
C SER A 107 10.09 9.63 11.80
N PHE A 108 10.39 10.58 12.68
CA PHE A 108 9.41 11.60 13.07
C PHE A 108 8.96 12.45 11.87
N SER A 109 9.89 12.84 11.01
CA SER A 109 9.58 13.62 9.80
C SER A 109 8.66 12.85 8.85
N GLU A 110 8.92 11.56 8.63
CA GLU A 110 8.06 10.71 7.80
C GLU A 110 6.66 10.56 8.42
N ARG A 111 6.57 10.45 9.73
CA ARG A 111 5.29 10.40 10.46
C ARG A 111 4.48 11.66 10.21
N ILE A 112 5.06 12.84 10.40
CA ILE A 112 4.39 14.13 10.16
C ILE A 112 3.93 14.24 8.71
N THR A 113 4.80 13.87 7.76
CA THR A 113 4.45 13.83 6.33
C THR A 113 3.21 12.98 6.06
N ARG A 114 3.16 11.75 6.58
CA ARG A 114 2.02 10.84 6.37
C ARG A 114 0.76 11.34 7.04
N ILE A 115 0.85 11.93 8.23
CA ILE A 115 -0.28 12.54 8.92
C ILE A 115 -0.89 13.64 8.06
N LEU A 116 -0.08 14.60 7.59
CA LEU A 116 -0.56 15.72 6.79
C LEU A 116 -1.20 15.26 5.48
N LEU A 117 -0.55 14.36 4.74
CA LEU A 117 -1.10 13.79 3.52
C LEU A 117 -2.39 13.00 3.76
N GLY A 118 -2.47 12.27 4.89
CA GLY A 118 -3.65 11.50 5.26
C GLY A 118 -4.86 12.37 5.62
N ILE A 119 -4.64 13.46 6.37
CA ILE A 119 -5.69 14.43 6.69
C ILE A 119 -6.11 15.18 5.42
N ALA A 120 -5.15 15.63 4.57
CA ALA A 120 -5.47 16.27 3.30
C ALA A 120 -6.34 15.40 2.38
N LYS A 121 -6.06 14.09 2.33
CA LYS A 121 -6.87 13.13 1.54
C LYS A 121 -8.30 13.00 2.04
N LYS A 122 -8.54 13.20 3.34
CA LYS A 122 -9.87 13.14 3.94
C LYS A 122 -10.61 14.48 3.91
N SER A 123 -9.90 15.58 3.71
CA SER A 123 -10.49 16.92 3.60
C SER A 123 -11.07 17.11 2.20
N GLU A 124 -12.35 17.49 2.10
CA GLU A 124 -13.02 17.71 0.82
C GLU A 124 -12.71 19.08 0.23
N PHE A 125 -12.42 20.08 1.08
CA PHE A 125 -12.12 21.44 0.68
C PHE A 125 -11.25 22.18 1.70
N LEU A 126 -10.73 23.34 1.32
CA LEU A 126 -9.96 24.21 2.20
C LEU A 126 -10.82 24.70 3.38
N GLY A 127 -10.39 24.38 4.61
CA GLY A 127 -11.11 24.72 5.82
C GLY A 127 -12.06 23.61 6.30
N ASP A 128 -12.09 22.47 5.63
CA ASP A 128 -12.86 21.30 6.06
C ASP A 128 -12.36 20.75 7.40
N ILE A 129 -13.29 20.26 8.21
CA ILE A 129 -13.02 19.69 9.53
C ILE A 129 -13.24 18.17 9.47
N VAL A 130 -12.15 17.44 9.55
CA VAL A 130 -12.19 15.97 9.62
C VAL A 130 -12.54 15.55 11.05
N GLU A 131 -13.70 14.91 11.22
CA GLU A 131 -14.12 14.33 12.48
C GLU A 131 -13.56 12.91 12.62
N LEU A 132 -12.88 12.62 13.73
CA LEU A 132 -12.30 11.33 14.04
C LEU A 132 -12.76 10.86 15.41
N THR A 133 -13.00 9.57 15.55
CA THR A 133 -13.08 8.94 16.88
C THR A 133 -11.70 8.91 17.53
N HIS A 134 -11.65 8.65 18.83
CA HIS A 134 -10.36 8.52 19.53
C HIS A 134 -9.45 7.45 18.90
N ASP A 135 -9.98 6.28 18.56
CA ASP A 135 -9.23 5.17 17.98
C ASP A 135 -8.76 5.46 16.56
N GLU A 136 -9.57 6.15 15.75
CA GLU A 136 -9.19 6.64 14.44
C GLU A 136 -8.04 7.64 14.54
N PHE A 137 -8.13 8.57 15.49
CA PHE A 137 -7.07 9.55 15.70
C PHE A 137 -5.76 8.88 16.11
N LEU A 138 -5.77 7.93 17.05
CA LEU A 138 -4.57 7.20 17.44
C LEU A 138 -3.93 6.47 16.25
N SER A 139 -4.76 5.85 15.41
CA SER A 139 -4.30 5.15 14.20
C SER A 139 -3.77 6.10 13.13
N ALA A 140 -4.48 7.23 12.90
CA ALA A 140 -4.09 8.28 11.96
C ALA A 140 -2.76 8.94 12.34
N MET A 141 -2.51 9.14 13.63
CA MET A 141 -1.31 9.79 14.16
C MET A 141 -0.16 8.79 14.44
N PHE A 142 -0.32 7.51 14.12
CA PHE A 142 0.65 6.45 14.41
C PHE A 142 1.05 6.40 15.89
N ILE A 143 0.07 6.55 16.78
CA ILE A 143 0.28 6.51 18.22
C ILE A 143 0.22 5.06 18.70
N SER A 144 1.25 4.62 19.43
CA SER A 144 1.32 3.26 19.95
C SER A 144 0.45 3.07 21.18
N ARG A 145 -0.41 2.04 21.15
CA ARG A 145 -1.27 1.60 22.26
C ARG A 145 -0.66 0.44 23.04
N TYR A 146 0.26 -0.29 22.39
CA TYR A 146 0.85 -1.50 22.91
C TYR A 146 2.37 -1.32 23.08
N ASP A 147 2.94 -1.95 24.11
CA ASP A 147 4.40 -2.01 24.30
C ASP A 147 5.03 -3.09 23.39
N ARG A 148 6.36 -3.22 23.50
CA ARG A 148 7.12 -4.22 22.72
C ARG A 148 6.76 -5.67 23.08
N GLN A 149 6.14 -5.92 24.22
CA GLN A 149 5.60 -7.20 24.65
C GLN A 149 4.12 -7.36 24.26
N GLY A 150 3.52 -6.37 23.58
CA GLY A 150 2.13 -6.36 23.14
C GLY A 150 1.12 -6.18 24.29
N GLN A 151 1.57 -5.70 25.43
CA GLN A 151 0.68 -5.34 26.53
C GLN A 151 0.17 -3.92 26.31
N THR A 152 -1.09 -3.69 26.68
CA THR A 152 -1.68 -2.36 26.61
C THR A 152 -0.89 -1.38 27.48
N MET A 153 -0.45 -0.29 26.87
CA MET A 153 0.30 0.76 27.57
C MET A 153 -0.59 1.48 28.59
N GLU A 154 0.02 1.99 29.63
CA GLU A 154 -0.65 2.91 30.55
C GLU A 154 -1.19 4.12 29.79
N LYS A 155 -2.41 4.53 30.10
CA LYS A 155 -3.07 5.68 29.48
C LYS A 155 -2.16 6.92 29.43
N LYS A 156 -1.45 7.20 30.52
CA LYS A 156 -0.51 8.33 30.60
C LYS A 156 0.57 8.31 29.50
N LYS A 157 1.04 7.13 29.09
CA LYS A 157 2.05 6.98 28.02
C LYS A 157 1.43 7.24 26.65
N ILE A 158 0.20 6.80 26.43
CA ILE A 158 -0.57 7.07 25.21
C ILE A 158 -0.86 8.57 25.11
N ASP A 159 -1.40 9.16 26.18
CA ASP A 159 -1.71 10.60 26.27
C ASP A 159 -0.46 11.47 26.05
N ASN A 160 0.71 11.04 26.52
CA ASN A 160 1.96 11.76 26.30
C ASN A 160 2.41 11.73 24.83
N GLN A 161 2.26 10.59 24.13
CA GLN A 161 2.52 10.50 22.69
C GLN A 161 1.56 11.40 21.92
N PHE A 162 0.25 11.29 22.24
CA PHE A 162 -0.79 12.14 21.70
C PHE A 162 -0.41 13.62 21.82
N LYS A 163 -0.12 14.06 23.04
CA LYS A 163 0.23 15.45 23.30
C LYS A 163 1.44 15.90 22.49
N LYS A 164 2.53 15.12 22.46
CA LYS A 164 3.76 15.50 21.76
C LYS A 164 3.58 15.67 20.25
N ILE A 165 2.78 14.80 19.62
CA ILE A 165 2.50 14.90 18.20
C ILE A 165 1.57 16.06 17.92
N SER A 166 0.50 16.21 18.72
CA SER A 166 -0.46 17.30 18.57
C SER A 166 0.18 18.67 18.82
N ASP A 167 0.96 18.82 19.91
CA ASP A 167 1.69 20.06 20.20
C ASP A 167 2.56 20.46 18.99
N TYR A 168 3.32 19.52 18.43
CA TYR A 168 4.17 19.81 17.27
C TYR A 168 3.36 20.28 16.05
N LEU A 169 2.24 19.61 15.75
CA LEU A 169 1.40 19.94 14.59
C LEU A 169 0.70 21.31 14.76
N ILE A 170 0.27 21.63 15.98
CA ILE A 170 -0.36 22.90 16.33
C ILE A 170 0.68 24.05 16.36
N GLU A 171 1.83 23.86 17.03
CA GLU A 171 2.87 24.87 17.14
C GLU A 171 3.49 25.27 15.79
N ASN A 172 3.47 24.35 14.81
CA ASN A 172 3.90 24.64 13.43
C ASN A 172 2.77 25.16 12.53
N ASN A 173 1.57 25.47 13.06
CA ASN A 173 0.40 25.89 12.30
C ASN A 173 0.01 24.91 11.18
N TYR A 174 0.29 23.64 11.34
CA TYR A 174 -0.09 22.64 10.35
C TYR A 174 -1.53 22.18 10.52
N LEU A 175 -1.94 21.91 11.76
CA LEU A 175 -3.28 21.46 12.09
C LEU A 175 -3.85 22.28 13.26
N ASP A 176 -5.17 22.50 13.20
CA ASP A 176 -5.97 22.75 14.40
C ASP A 176 -6.55 21.43 14.88
N ILE A 177 -6.41 21.15 16.18
CA ILE A 177 -6.87 19.89 16.79
C ILE A 177 -7.68 20.24 18.04
N GLY A 178 -8.96 19.90 18.00
CA GLY A 178 -9.89 20.10 19.12
C GLY A 178 -10.72 18.85 19.40
N GLY A 179 -11.58 18.89 20.42
CA GLY A 179 -12.50 17.80 20.71
C GLY A 179 -12.82 17.63 22.19
N ASN A 180 -13.68 16.67 22.51
CA ASN A 180 -14.16 16.38 23.87
C ASN A 180 -13.75 14.99 24.40
N GLY A 181 -12.80 14.32 23.76
CA GLY A 181 -12.31 13.00 24.14
C GLY A 181 -13.03 11.83 23.46
N GLU A 182 -14.27 11.96 23.02
CA GLU A 182 -14.97 10.96 22.20
C GLU A 182 -14.80 11.25 20.70
N LYS A 183 -14.90 12.54 20.36
CA LYS A 183 -14.73 13.05 19.01
C LYS A 183 -13.59 14.05 18.98
N ILE A 184 -12.71 13.88 18.03
CA ILE A 184 -11.55 14.74 17.76
C ILE A 184 -11.79 15.38 16.41
N TYR A 185 -11.66 16.69 16.38
CA TYR A 185 -11.82 17.52 15.19
C TYR A 185 -10.44 17.94 14.73
N VAL A 186 -10.12 17.69 13.46
CA VAL A 186 -8.82 18.00 12.87
C VAL A 186 -9.05 18.84 11.62
N GLN A 187 -8.41 19.99 11.55
CA GLN A 187 -8.47 20.89 10.39
C GLN A 187 -7.07 21.21 9.92
N LEU A 188 -6.83 21.11 8.61
CA LEU A 188 -5.60 21.62 8.00
C LEU A 188 -5.62 23.15 7.97
N LEU A 189 -4.62 23.75 8.59
CA LEU A 189 -4.37 25.19 8.54
C LEU A 189 -3.61 25.58 7.26
N PRO A 190 -3.52 26.88 6.91
CA PRO A 190 -2.84 27.31 5.69
C PRO A 190 -1.40 26.83 5.54
N ASP A 191 -0.61 26.82 6.63
CA ASP A 191 0.76 26.31 6.60
C ASP A 191 0.81 24.77 6.43
N GLY A 192 -0.20 24.07 6.95
CA GLY A 192 -0.40 22.63 6.72
C GLY A 192 -0.68 22.33 5.26
N TRP A 193 -1.59 23.06 4.62
CA TRP A 193 -1.86 22.93 3.19
C TRP A 193 -0.64 23.26 2.34
N LYS A 194 0.06 24.35 2.65
CA LYS A 194 1.31 24.70 1.98
C LYS A 194 2.33 23.58 2.09
N ARG A 195 2.46 22.97 3.28
CA ARG A 195 3.37 21.82 3.46
C ARG A 195 2.94 20.60 2.65
N VAL A 196 1.65 20.33 2.54
CA VAL A 196 1.09 19.28 1.66
C VAL A 196 1.43 19.57 0.20
N ASP A 197 1.24 20.82 -0.26
CA ASP A 197 1.58 21.23 -1.62
C ASP A 197 3.09 21.09 -1.89
N ASP A 198 3.95 21.46 -0.95
CA ASP A 198 5.41 21.30 -1.06
C ASP A 198 5.76 19.80 -1.19
N LEU A 199 5.19 18.94 -0.34
CA LEU A 199 5.41 17.50 -0.39
C LEU A 199 4.94 16.87 -1.70
N GLN A 200 3.79 17.31 -2.22
CA GLN A 200 3.27 16.88 -3.51
C GLN A 200 4.07 17.44 -4.69
N SER A 201 4.59 18.67 -4.57
CA SER A 201 5.43 19.27 -5.60
C SER A 201 6.83 18.66 -5.64
N ASP A 202 7.40 18.33 -4.49
CA ASP A 202 8.64 17.54 -4.42
C ASP A 202 8.46 16.19 -5.12
N ASP A 203 7.30 15.53 -4.95
CA ASP A 203 6.98 14.33 -5.69
C ASP A 203 6.82 14.61 -7.20
N LYS A 204 6.23 15.74 -7.60
CA LYS A 204 6.15 16.16 -9.03
C LYS A 204 7.52 16.42 -9.65
N ASN A 205 8.47 16.96 -8.89
CA ASN A 205 9.85 17.18 -9.34
C ASN A 205 10.71 15.91 -9.26
N ASN A 206 10.23 14.88 -8.62
CA ASN A 206 10.93 13.60 -8.50
C ASN A 206 11.05 12.94 -9.88
N LYS A 207 12.27 12.71 -10.32
CA LYS A 207 12.57 12.07 -11.61
C LYS A 207 12.84 10.57 -11.50
N ASN A 208 12.89 10.01 -10.30
CA ASN A 208 13.16 8.59 -10.11
C ASN A 208 11.98 7.73 -10.53
N VAL A 209 12.26 6.66 -11.24
CA VAL A 209 11.29 5.65 -11.69
C VAL A 209 11.80 4.29 -11.29
N PHE A 210 11.06 3.57 -10.46
CA PHE A 210 11.43 2.19 -10.15
C PHE A 210 11.01 1.26 -11.28
N VAL A 211 11.92 0.38 -11.70
CA VAL A 211 11.64 -0.62 -12.73
C VAL A 211 11.60 -2.00 -12.10
N SER A 212 10.45 -2.62 -12.22
CA SER A 212 10.16 -3.95 -11.71
C SER A 212 10.00 -4.91 -12.88
N MET A 213 10.91 -5.88 -12.99
CA MET A 213 10.96 -6.84 -14.09
C MET A 213 11.73 -8.11 -13.70
N ALA A 214 11.75 -9.12 -14.55
CA ALA A 214 12.67 -10.23 -14.39
C ALA A 214 14.09 -9.79 -14.74
N PHE A 215 15.09 -10.25 -13.96
CA PHE A 215 16.51 -9.95 -14.17
C PHE A 215 17.24 -11.24 -14.55
N ASN A 216 17.49 -11.40 -15.84
CA ASN A 216 18.27 -12.50 -16.40
C ASN A 216 18.88 -12.09 -17.76
N GLU A 217 19.65 -12.96 -18.37
CA GLU A 217 20.34 -12.64 -19.64
C GLU A 217 19.36 -12.35 -20.79
N THR A 218 18.18 -12.99 -20.82
CA THR A 218 17.19 -12.82 -21.89
C THR A 218 16.46 -11.48 -21.80
N THR A 219 16.41 -10.87 -20.61
CA THR A 219 15.74 -9.57 -20.38
C THR A 219 16.66 -8.36 -20.55
N ASN A 220 17.95 -8.52 -20.80
CA ASN A 220 18.89 -7.40 -20.90
C ASN A 220 18.50 -6.37 -21.97
N ASN A 221 18.07 -6.80 -23.15
CA ASN A 221 17.65 -5.88 -24.21
C ASN A 221 16.35 -5.15 -23.87
N THR A 222 15.39 -5.84 -23.25
CA THR A 222 14.13 -5.23 -22.73
C THR A 222 14.47 -4.18 -21.68
N ARG A 223 15.38 -4.49 -20.77
CA ARG A 223 15.87 -3.58 -19.74
C ARG A 223 16.43 -2.29 -20.31
N GLU A 224 17.31 -2.40 -21.33
CA GLU A 224 17.88 -1.23 -21.99
C GLU A 224 16.83 -0.42 -22.77
N ALA A 225 15.87 -1.08 -23.41
CA ALA A 225 14.77 -0.39 -24.07
C ALA A 225 13.88 0.38 -23.06
N ILE A 226 13.54 -0.24 -21.94
CA ILE A 226 12.80 0.43 -20.84
C ILE A 226 13.61 1.62 -20.30
N ARG A 227 14.90 1.43 -20.05
CA ARG A 227 15.81 2.50 -19.62
C ARG A 227 15.75 3.70 -20.57
N ASN A 228 15.91 3.45 -21.86
CA ASN A 228 15.91 4.49 -22.88
C ASN A 228 14.55 5.20 -22.98
N GLY A 229 13.44 4.46 -22.90
CA GLY A 229 12.10 5.03 -22.89
C GLY A 229 11.87 5.97 -21.70
N ILE A 230 12.32 5.59 -20.50
CA ILE A 230 12.24 6.41 -19.30
C ILE A 230 13.10 7.67 -19.43
N ILE A 231 14.36 7.54 -19.90
CA ILE A 231 15.29 8.67 -20.08
C ILE A 231 14.74 9.64 -21.13
N ASN A 232 14.22 9.15 -22.24
CA ASN A 232 13.62 9.98 -23.30
C ASN A 232 12.37 10.75 -22.83
N ALA A 233 11.67 10.22 -21.81
CA ALA A 233 10.58 10.91 -21.15
C ALA A 233 11.03 11.95 -20.10
N GLY A 234 12.35 12.06 -19.83
CA GLY A 234 12.93 13.00 -18.89
C GLY A 234 13.00 12.52 -17.45
N TYR A 235 12.99 11.19 -17.24
CA TYR A 235 13.06 10.55 -15.93
C TYR A 235 14.33 9.72 -15.75
N SER A 236 14.59 9.26 -14.51
CA SER A 236 15.78 8.49 -14.11
C SER A 236 15.37 7.09 -13.65
N PRO A 237 15.63 6.04 -14.44
CA PRO A 237 15.32 4.67 -14.06
C PRO A 237 16.16 4.19 -12.88
N LYS A 238 15.54 3.42 -11.98
CA LYS A 238 16.15 2.77 -10.83
C LYS A 238 15.87 1.27 -10.89
N PHE A 239 16.94 0.48 -11.02
CA PHE A 239 16.92 -0.97 -10.97
C PHE A 239 17.56 -1.42 -9.67
N ILE A 240 16.94 -2.35 -8.96
CA ILE A 240 17.38 -2.78 -7.62
C ILE A 240 18.78 -3.40 -7.63
N ASP A 241 19.12 -4.13 -8.69
CA ASP A 241 20.39 -4.83 -8.85
C ASP A 241 21.57 -3.91 -9.23
N GLU A 242 21.30 -2.67 -9.65
CA GLU A 242 22.34 -1.66 -9.95
C GLU A 242 22.74 -0.83 -8.74
N ILE A 243 22.00 -0.96 -7.65
CA ILE A 243 22.25 -0.13 -6.47
C ILE A 243 23.18 -0.86 -5.51
N ILE A 244 24.34 -0.28 -5.27
CA ILE A 244 25.29 -0.79 -4.29
C ILE A 244 24.72 -0.55 -2.88
N HIS A 245 24.40 -1.63 -2.17
CA HIS A 245 23.93 -1.55 -0.79
C HIS A 245 24.47 -2.70 0.07
N ASN A 246 24.77 -2.39 1.34
CA ASN A 246 25.16 -3.39 2.35
C ASN A 246 23.97 -3.90 3.17
N LYS A 247 22.74 -3.65 2.71
CA LYS A 247 21.48 -3.99 3.41
C LYS A 247 20.81 -5.18 2.74
N GLN A 248 19.85 -5.76 3.43
CA GLN A 248 18.97 -6.75 2.82
C GLN A 248 18.21 -6.13 1.63
N ILE A 249 18.06 -6.87 0.54
CA ILE A 249 17.49 -6.40 -0.72
C ILE A 249 16.05 -5.86 -0.53
N VAL A 250 15.22 -6.55 0.23
CA VAL A 250 13.80 -6.23 0.39
C VAL A 250 13.53 -4.86 1.02
N PRO A 251 14.17 -4.46 2.15
CA PRO A 251 14.00 -3.11 2.69
C PRO A 251 14.45 -2.00 1.75
N GLU A 252 15.52 -2.25 0.98
CA GLU A 252 16.04 -1.28 0.02
C GLU A 252 15.10 -1.11 -1.17
N MET A 253 14.57 -2.19 -1.70
CA MET A 253 13.54 -2.20 -2.73
C MET A 253 12.33 -1.35 -2.32
N PHE A 254 11.79 -1.55 -1.12
CA PHE A 254 10.68 -0.74 -0.62
C PHE A 254 11.03 0.74 -0.47
N ARG A 255 12.27 1.05 -0.06
CA ARG A 255 12.74 2.43 0.00
C ARG A 255 12.74 3.06 -1.40
N LEU A 256 13.30 2.38 -2.40
CA LEU A 256 13.35 2.86 -3.78
C LEU A 256 11.96 3.06 -4.39
N ILE A 257 11.02 2.14 -4.14
CA ILE A 257 9.64 2.30 -4.60
C ILE A 257 9.00 3.55 -3.96
N ARG A 258 9.19 3.75 -2.65
CA ARG A 258 8.67 4.96 -1.98
C ARG A 258 9.26 6.25 -2.54
N GLU A 259 10.56 6.25 -2.82
CA GLU A 259 11.29 7.41 -3.33
C GLU A 259 11.14 7.61 -4.84
N SER A 260 10.45 6.73 -5.54
CA SER A 260 10.18 6.86 -6.97
C SER A 260 8.88 7.61 -7.22
N ARG A 261 8.82 8.36 -8.33
CA ARG A 261 7.63 9.07 -8.80
C ARG A 261 6.52 8.10 -9.19
N PHE A 262 6.89 7.07 -9.97
CA PHE A 262 6.01 6.02 -10.44
C PHE A 262 6.83 4.72 -10.65
N LEU A 263 6.15 3.65 -11.04
CA LEU A 263 6.75 2.35 -11.29
C LEU A 263 6.45 1.87 -12.71
N ILE A 264 7.45 1.27 -13.36
CA ILE A 264 7.26 0.49 -14.58
C ILE A 264 7.30 -0.99 -14.21
N LEU A 265 6.26 -1.72 -14.59
CA LEU A 265 6.16 -3.18 -14.43
C LEU A 265 6.25 -3.84 -15.80
N ASP A 266 7.34 -4.58 -16.06
CA ASP A 266 7.40 -5.46 -17.22
C ASP A 266 6.98 -6.87 -16.83
N ILE A 267 5.96 -7.38 -17.53
CA ILE A 267 5.39 -8.72 -17.34
C ILE A 267 5.69 -9.66 -18.52
N THR A 268 6.63 -9.29 -19.38
CA THR A 268 7.03 -10.12 -20.53
C THR A 268 7.54 -11.49 -20.07
N GLU A 269 8.34 -11.51 -19.02
CA GLU A 269 8.75 -12.75 -18.35
C GLU A 269 8.10 -12.86 -16.96
N PRO A 270 7.58 -14.03 -16.60
CA PRO A 270 6.93 -14.23 -15.30
C PRO A 270 7.89 -13.98 -14.14
N ASN A 271 7.56 -13.00 -13.30
CA ASN A 271 8.28 -12.71 -12.06
C ASN A 271 7.27 -12.31 -10.97
N TYR A 272 7.00 -13.21 -10.04
CA TYR A 272 6.07 -12.94 -8.94
C TYR A 272 6.52 -11.80 -8.02
N GLY A 273 7.84 -11.61 -7.87
CA GLY A 273 8.40 -10.47 -7.13
C GLY A 273 8.00 -9.13 -7.75
N ALA A 274 8.01 -9.05 -9.09
CA ALA A 274 7.62 -7.84 -9.80
C ALA A 274 6.15 -7.47 -9.57
N TYR A 275 5.24 -8.44 -9.52
CA TYR A 275 3.83 -8.21 -9.17
C TYR A 275 3.66 -7.70 -7.73
N TYR A 276 4.44 -8.24 -6.80
CA TYR A 276 4.44 -7.79 -5.41
C TYR A 276 4.91 -6.34 -5.27
N GLU A 277 5.97 -5.97 -5.96
CA GLU A 277 6.51 -4.61 -6.02
C GLU A 277 5.49 -3.62 -6.60
N ALA A 278 4.84 -4.00 -7.70
CA ALA A 278 3.79 -3.20 -8.33
C ALA A 278 2.57 -3.04 -7.42
N GLY A 279 2.15 -4.10 -6.73
CA GLY A 279 1.08 -4.06 -5.74
C GLY A 279 1.39 -3.09 -4.59
N TYR A 280 2.64 -3.12 -4.10
CA TYR A 280 3.10 -2.18 -3.08
C TYR A 280 3.07 -0.73 -3.57
N ALA A 281 3.53 -0.45 -4.79
CA ALA A 281 3.48 0.88 -5.38
C ALA A 281 2.04 1.40 -5.51
N LEU A 282 1.11 0.54 -5.95
CA LEU A 282 -0.33 0.87 -6.02
C LEU A 282 -0.91 1.16 -4.63
N GLY A 283 -0.54 0.37 -3.62
CA GLY A 283 -0.94 0.61 -2.23
C GLY A 283 -0.44 1.94 -1.65
N LEU A 284 0.66 2.47 -2.20
CA LEU A 284 1.17 3.82 -1.89
C LEU A 284 0.49 4.93 -2.72
N GLY A 285 -0.47 4.59 -3.59
CA GLY A 285 -1.12 5.54 -4.49
C GLY A 285 -0.25 5.99 -5.67
N LYS A 286 0.83 5.25 -5.98
CA LYS A 286 1.69 5.57 -7.11
C LYS A 286 1.13 5.02 -8.42
N GLU A 287 1.40 5.72 -9.51
CA GLU A 287 1.09 5.21 -10.85
C GLU A 287 1.98 4.01 -11.17
N VAL A 288 1.38 3.01 -11.82
CA VAL A 288 2.08 1.81 -12.31
C VAL A 288 1.76 1.64 -13.80
N ILE A 289 2.77 1.82 -14.64
CA ILE A 289 2.69 1.55 -16.07
C ILE A 289 3.12 0.11 -16.31
N ILE A 290 2.23 -0.67 -16.89
CA ILE A 290 2.46 -2.09 -17.18
C ILE A 290 2.81 -2.26 -18.64
N CYS A 291 3.88 -2.97 -18.95
CA CYS A 291 4.26 -3.31 -20.32
C CYS A 291 4.46 -4.81 -20.51
N CYS A 292 4.19 -5.29 -21.73
CA CYS A 292 4.32 -6.69 -22.11
C CYS A 292 4.64 -6.81 -23.60
N LYS A 293 5.53 -7.71 -23.95
CA LYS A 293 5.77 -8.04 -25.35
C LYS A 293 4.55 -8.70 -25.97
N GLU A 294 4.17 -8.29 -27.19
CA GLU A 294 2.97 -8.81 -27.89
C GLU A 294 2.98 -10.33 -28.00
N GLU A 295 4.12 -10.90 -28.36
CA GLU A 295 4.33 -12.33 -28.47
C GLU A 295 3.93 -13.09 -27.18
N MET A 296 4.26 -12.54 -26.01
CA MET A 296 3.92 -13.14 -24.72
C MET A 296 2.47 -12.86 -24.32
N PHE A 297 1.95 -11.69 -24.69
CA PHE A 297 0.58 -11.27 -24.41
C PHE A 297 -0.45 -12.08 -25.18
N THR A 298 -0.14 -12.44 -26.45
CA THR A 298 -1.05 -13.16 -27.37
C THR A 298 -0.79 -14.65 -27.42
N LYS A 299 0.26 -15.17 -26.75
CA LYS A 299 0.68 -16.56 -26.80
C LYS A 299 -0.47 -17.51 -26.44
N GLN A 300 -0.77 -18.44 -27.36
CA GLN A 300 -1.66 -19.56 -27.11
C GLN A 300 -0.82 -20.79 -26.72
N TYR A 301 -1.26 -21.50 -25.70
CA TYR A 301 -0.60 -22.69 -25.19
C TYR A 301 -1.30 -23.91 -25.74
N GLU A 302 -0.59 -24.73 -26.53
CA GLU A 302 -1.17 -25.82 -27.33
C GLU A 302 -1.14 -27.16 -26.60
N THR A 303 -0.18 -27.38 -25.70
CA THR A 303 -0.05 -28.67 -24.98
C THR A 303 -0.77 -28.64 -23.63
N GLU A 304 -1.21 -29.83 -23.16
CA GLU A 304 -1.84 -29.97 -21.83
C GLU A 304 -0.90 -29.49 -20.69
N GLU A 305 0.39 -29.70 -20.86
CA GLU A 305 1.41 -29.29 -19.90
C GLU A 305 1.57 -27.77 -19.88
N GLU A 306 1.62 -27.13 -21.05
CA GLU A 306 1.63 -25.67 -21.17
C GLU A 306 0.34 -25.04 -20.65
N GLN A 307 -0.83 -25.63 -20.95
CA GLN A 307 -2.12 -25.16 -20.45
C GLN A 307 -2.22 -25.23 -18.92
N LYS A 308 -1.60 -26.22 -18.30
CA LYS A 308 -1.51 -26.34 -16.84
C LYS A 308 -0.73 -25.16 -16.23
N TYR A 309 0.28 -24.65 -16.94
CA TYR A 309 1.07 -23.49 -16.53
C TYR A 309 0.51 -22.16 -17.04
N GLN A 310 -0.44 -22.17 -17.98
CA GLN A 310 -1.01 -20.96 -18.59
C GLN A 310 -1.50 -19.94 -17.57
N LYS A 311 -2.12 -20.39 -16.48
CA LYS A 311 -2.59 -19.50 -15.40
C LYS A 311 -1.48 -18.74 -14.68
N TYR A 312 -0.23 -19.24 -14.80
CA TYR A 312 0.95 -18.61 -14.20
C TYR A 312 1.72 -17.71 -15.18
N LEU A 313 1.43 -17.84 -16.48
CA LEU A 313 2.14 -17.15 -17.57
C LEU A 313 1.29 -16.03 -18.20
N LYS A 314 -0.02 -16.03 -18.00
CA LYS A 314 -0.88 -14.89 -18.40
C LYS A 314 -0.85 -13.79 -17.34
N PRO A 315 -1.02 -12.54 -17.75
CA PRO A 315 -1.21 -11.45 -16.81
C PRO A 315 -2.28 -11.80 -15.78
N HIS A 316 -1.98 -11.60 -14.51
CA HIS A 316 -2.93 -11.88 -13.45
C HIS A 316 -4.22 -11.07 -13.67
N PHE A 317 -5.39 -11.63 -13.35
CA PHE A 317 -6.70 -11.04 -13.60
C PHE A 317 -6.81 -9.57 -13.12
N ASP A 318 -6.27 -9.28 -11.94
CA ASP A 318 -6.31 -7.93 -11.35
C ASP A 318 -5.51 -6.90 -12.18
N ILE A 319 -4.49 -7.34 -12.90
CA ILE A 319 -3.68 -6.52 -13.80
C ILE A 319 -4.29 -6.47 -15.20
N ALA A 320 -4.95 -7.54 -15.64
CA ALA A 320 -5.60 -7.59 -16.94
C ALA A 320 -6.75 -6.58 -17.11
N GLN A 321 -7.26 -6.01 -16.03
CA GLN A 321 -8.24 -4.90 -16.05
C GLN A 321 -7.60 -3.54 -16.26
N LYS A 322 -6.27 -3.40 -16.10
CA LYS A 322 -5.53 -2.18 -16.41
C LYS A 322 -5.12 -2.15 -17.86
N GLN A 323 -4.98 -0.95 -18.39
CA GLN A 323 -4.43 -0.78 -19.72
C GLN A 323 -2.95 -1.21 -19.71
N ILE A 324 -2.59 -2.18 -20.55
CA ILE A 324 -1.24 -2.72 -20.69
C ILE A 324 -0.64 -2.14 -21.98
N LEU A 325 0.57 -1.60 -21.90
CA LEU A 325 1.37 -1.20 -23.04
C LEU A 325 1.93 -2.47 -23.71
N VAL A 326 1.31 -2.86 -24.82
CA VAL A 326 1.79 -4.00 -25.61
C VAL A 326 2.76 -3.51 -26.69
N TRP A 327 3.94 -4.15 -26.77
CA TRP A 327 5.01 -3.75 -27.66
C TRP A 327 5.50 -4.92 -28.53
N ILE A 328 6.01 -4.60 -29.74
CA ILE A 328 6.40 -5.60 -30.77
C ILE A 328 7.90 -5.80 -30.76
N ASP A 329 8.66 -4.71 -30.83
CA ASP A 329 10.12 -4.70 -30.82
C ASP A 329 10.66 -3.62 -29.87
N TYR A 330 11.97 -3.55 -29.69
CA TYR A 330 12.59 -2.64 -28.73
C TYR A 330 12.43 -1.15 -29.10
N GLU A 331 12.39 -0.81 -30.40
CA GLU A 331 12.14 0.57 -30.85
C GLU A 331 10.71 0.99 -30.55
N ASP A 332 9.75 0.10 -30.80
CA ASP A 332 8.34 0.29 -30.45
C ASP A 332 8.14 0.46 -28.94
N LEU A 333 8.85 -0.38 -28.13
CA LEU A 333 8.83 -0.23 -26.67
C LEU A 333 9.34 1.14 -26.22
N ILE A 334 10.49 1.57 -26.71
CA ILE A 334 11.09 2.86 -26.37
C ILE A 334 10.11 4.00 -26.72
N HIS A 335 9.58 3.98 -27.93
CA HIS A 335 8.66 5.02 -28.41
C HIS A 335 7.37 5.04 -27.59
N LYS A 336 6.67 3.92 -27.48
CA LYS A 336 5.41 3.82 -26.76
C LYS A 336 5.56 4.17 -25.27
N LEU A 337 6.60 3.66 -24.61
CA LEU A 337 6.85 3.95 -23.21
C LEU A 337 7.12 5.44 -22.98
N THR A 338 7.91 6.07 -23.85
CA THR A 338 8.17 7.50 -23.78
C THR A 338 6.87 8.31 -23.86
N GLU A 339 6.02 8.01 -24.83
CA GLU A 339 4.75 8.73 -25.02
C GLU A 339 3.74 8.46 -23.89
N TRP A 340 3.67 7.22 -23.40
CA TRP A 340 2.80 6.89 -22.27
C TRP A 340 3.21 7.60 -20.98
N ILE A 341 4.50 7.63 -20.67
CA ILE A 341 4.99 8.37 -19.50
C ILE A 341 4.58 9.84 -19.60
N LYS A 342 4.81 10.49 -20.75
CA LYS A 342 4.43 11.89 -20.96
C LYS A 342 2.93 12.14 -20.87
N ALA A 343 2.11 11.17 -21.26
CA ALA A 343 0.65 11.30 -21.24
C ALA A 343 0.05 11.10 -19.84
N ILE A 344 0.57 10.15 -19.07
CA ILE A 344 0.01 9.70 -17.78
C ILE A 344 0.60 10.48 -16.62
N ILE A 345 1.90 10.72 -16.63
CA ILE A 345 2.61 11.35 -15.51
C ILE A 345 2.61 12.87 -15.70
N LYS A 346 1.76 13.55 -14.92
CA LYS A 346 1.58 15.00 -14.95
C LYS A 346 2.30 15.69 -13.80
#